data_29ea9511ff21f582c6765dd1fdff80d0
#
_entry.id   29ea9511ff21f582c6765dd1fdff80d0
#
_cell.length_a   1.000
_cell.length_b   1.000
_cell.length_c   1.000
_cell.angle_alpha   90.00
_cell.angle_beta   90.00
_cell.angle_gamma   90.00
#
_symmetry.space_group_name_H-M   'P 1'
#
loop_
_entity.id
_entity.type
_entity.pdbx_description
1 polymer ?
#
loop_
_entity_poly.entity_id
_entity_poly.type
_entity_poly.pdbx_seq_one_letter_code
_entity_poly.pdbx_strand_id
1 'polypeptide(L)'
;LLNKEESDIRYIGRMNYLSEKHEGMEHVWVPVGTAKGAAVKGTAAGQAGNAGGAKDSGNANEARSAVFTAVLKGNKNHILDEVKHALDTGETPDDIINGHLIPAINEVGELFDKQKYFLPQLISSANTMKVAIEYLEPMLARSDKEPKATLVVATVEGDIHDIGKNLVVLMLKNYGYHVIDLGKDVPADLIVDTAMKENARVIGLSALMTTTMMRMKDVVELVKERGCTAKVVIGGAAITESFAEEIGADGYSKDAAECVKLVDRLLEEE
;
A
#
# COMPACT_ATOMS: atom_id res chain seq x y z
N LEU A 1 -23.50 -10.49 -23.39
CA LEU A 1 -22.20 -10.99 -22.92
C LEU A 1 -21.31 -9.78 -22.72
N LEU A 2 -21.27 -9.30 -21.48
CA LEU A 2 -20.35 -8.24 -21.07
C LEU A 2 -18.93 -8.82 -21.02
N ASN A 3 -17.97 -8.04 -21.48
CA ASN A 3 -16.57 -8.39 -21.46
C ASN A 3 -16.13 -8.63 -20.01
N LYS A 4 -15.21 -9.56 -19.74
CA LYS A 4 -14.80 -9.95 -18.39
C LYS A 4 -14.32 -8.75 -17.58
N GLU A 5 -13.66 -7.78 -18.22
CA GLU A 5 -13.19 -6.53 -17.61
C GLU A 5 -14.31 -5.62 -17.11
N GLU A 6 -15.45 -5.52 -17.83
CA GLU A 6 -16.59 -4.73 -17.38
C GLU A 6 -17.33 -5.36 -16.18
N SER A 7 -17.31 -6.70 -16.06
CA SER A 7 -17.90 -7.39 -14.90
C SER A 7 -17.08 -7.16 -13.64
N ASP A 8 -15.77 -7.11 -13.75
CA ASP A 8 -14.85 -6.90 -12.64
C ASP A 8 -14.92 -5.45 -12.10
N ILE A 9 -15.06 -4.46 -13.00
CA ILE A 9 -15.23 -3.04 -12.64
C ILE A 9 -16.56 -2.81 -11.92
N ARG A 10 -17.65 -3.42 -12.37
CA ARG A 10 -18.95 -3.34 -11.68
C ARG A 10 -18.96 -4.00 -10.31
N TYR A 11 -18.18 -5.07 -10.15
CA TYR A 11 -18.04 -5.78 -8.88
C TYR A 11 -17.29 -4.94 -7.84
N ILE A 12 -16.20 -4.29 -8.23
CA ILE A 12 -15.41 -3.39 -7.37
C ILE A 12 -16.24 -2.17 -6.94
N GLY A 13 -16.97 -1.54 -7.87
CA GLY A 13 -17.84 -0.40 -7.56
C GLY A 13 -18.97 -0.74 -6.59
N ARG A 14 -19.51 -1.96 -6.68
CA ARG A 14 -20.57 -2.43 -5.79
C ARG A 14 -20.07 -2.78 -4.38
N MET A 15 -18.83 -3.24 -4.25
CA MET A 15 -18.20 -3.49 -2.95
C MET A 15 -17.90 -2.19 -2.19
N ASN A 16 -17.43 -1.13 -2.87
CA ASN A 16 -17.19 0.17 -2.25
C ASN A 16 -18.49 0.81 -1.76
N TYR A 17 -19.56 0.75 -2.55
CA TYR A 17 -20.88 1.26 -2.16
C TYR A 17 -21.48 0.56 -0.92
N LEU A 18 -21.20 -0.73 -0.74
CA LEU A 18 -21.69 -1.50 0.41
C LEU A 18 -20.84 -1.28 1.68
N SER A 19 -19.54 -0.99 1.54
CA SER A 19 -18.67 -0.73 2.69
C SER A 19 -18.94 0.63 3.35
N GLU A 20 -19.33 1.63 2.58
CA GLU A 20 -19.67 2.96 3.11
C GLU A 20 -21.02 3.02 3.83
N LYS A 21 -21.92 2.07 3.58
CA LYS A 21 -23.29 2.08 4.14
C LYS A 21 -23.49 1.24 5.40
N HIS A 22 -22.53 0.44 5.82
CA HIS A 22 -22.70 -0.53 6.90
C HIS A 22 -21.52 -0.55 7.89
N GLU A 23 -21.28 0.56 8.57
CA GLU A 23 -20.57 0.51 9.85
C GLU A 23 -21.46 -0.19 10.88
N GLY A 24 -21.11 -1.42 11.24
CA GLY A 24 -21.70 -2.14 12.37
C GLY A 24 -22.35 -3.49 12.11
N MET A 25 -22.26 -4.09 10.93
CA MET A 25 -22.73 -5.47 10.70
C MET A 25 -21.58 -6.44 10.47
N GLU A 26 -21.54 -7.52 11.24
CA GLU A 26 -20.70 -8.69 10.97
C GLU A 26 -21.05 -9.28 9.60
N HIS A 27 -20.10 -9.28 8.68
CA HIS A 27 -20.30 -9.78 7.33
C HIS A 27 -20.23 -11.30 7.29
N VAL A 28 -21.38 -11.95 7.16
CA VAL A 28 -21.47 -13.35 6.77
C VAL A 28 -21.40 -13.45 5.24
N TRP A 29 -20.33 -14.00 4.74
CA TRP A 29 -20.16 -14.24 3.30
C TRP A 29 -21.00 -15.43 2.85
N VAL A 30 -21.92 -15.20 1.93
CA VAL A 30 -22.62 -16.26 1.18
C VAL A 30 -22.15 -16.18 -0.28
N PRO A 31 -21.50 -17.22 -0.82
CA PRO A 31 -21.11 -17.23 -2.24
C PRO A 31 -22.36 -17.27 -3.10
N VAL A 32 -22.54 -16.31 -3.99
CA VAL A 32 -23.59 -16.33 -5.02
C VAL A 32 -23.10 -17.15 -6.20
N GLY A 33 -23.51 -18.40 -6.25
CA GLY A 33 -23.34 -19.22 -7.47
C GLY A 33 -22.93 -20.65 -7.25
N THR A 34 -23.81 -21.45 -6.64
CA THR A 34 -24.07 -22.83 -7.07
C THR A 34 -25.45 -23.23 -6.58
N ALA A 35 -26.43 -23.03 -7.43
CA ALA A 35 -27.67 -23.76 -7.27
C ALA A 35 -27.46 -25.18 -7.80
N LYS A 36 -27.37 -26.17 -6.90
CA LYS A 36 -28.01 -27.48 -6.97
C LYS A 36 -27.52 -28.39 -5.84
N GLY A 37 -28.37 -28.58 -4.90
CA GLY A 37 -28.72 -29.80 -4.17
C GLY A 37 -27.57 -30.68 -3.65
N ALA A 38 -27.34 -30.64 -2.33
CA ALA A 38 -27.34 -31.86 -1.51
C ALA A 38 -27.23 -31.45 -0.02
N ALA A 39 -28.20 -31.84 0.73
CA ALA A 39 -28.20 -31.82 2.19
C ALA A 39 -27.14 -32.79 2.69
N VAL A 40 -26.25 -32.37 3.58
CA VAL A 40 -25.48 -33.31 4.42
C VAL A 40 -25.67 -32.92 5.89
N LYS A 41 -26.26 -33.89 6.61
CA LYS A 41 -26.46 -33.91 8.06
C LYS A 41 -25.11 -33.83 8.78
N GLY A 42 -25.11 -33.10 9.90
CA GLY A 42 -23.97 -33.05 10.81
C GLY A 42 -23.76 -34.37 11.54
N THR A 43 -22.54 -34.55 12.03
CA THR A 43 -22.24 -35.18 13.31
C THR A 43 -20.87 -34.71 13.81
N ALA A 44 -20.83 -34.59 15.12
CA ALA A 44 -19.73 -34.04 15.92
C ALA A 44 -18.63 -35.10 16.23
N ALA A 45 -17.53 -34.55 16.71
CA ALA A 45 -16.56 -35.07 17.69
C ALA A 45 -15.56 -36.17 17.29
N GLY A 46 -14.30 -35.93 17.68
CA GLY A 46 -13.37 -37.01 18.00
C GLY A 46 -11.90 -36.69 17.77
N GLN A 47 -11.26 -36.17 18.79
CA GLN A 47 -9.92 -36.45 19.35
C GLN A 47 -8.77 -37.07 18.48
N ALA A 48 -7.64 -36.37 18.59
CA ALA A 48 -6.30 -36.85 18.95
C ALA A 48 -5.65 -38.02 18.20
N GLY A 49 -4.41 -37.79 17.76
CA GLY A 49 -3.51 -38.88 17.38
C GLY A 49 -2.19 -38.36 16.77
N ASN A 50 -1.20 -38.48 17.54
CA ASN A 50 0.22 -38.17 17.45
C ASN A 50 0.97 -38.96 16.35
N ALA A 51 2.12 -38.37 15.94
CA ALA A 51 3.36 -38.96 15.49
C ALA A 51 3.52 -39.38 14.02
N GLY A 52 4.65 -38.89 13.49
CA GLY A 52 5.32 -39.55 12.38
C GLY A 52 6.16 -38.55 11.56
N GLY A 53 7.44 -38.41 11.92
CA GLY A 53 8.39 -37.55 11.25
C GLY A 53 8.68 -37.96 9.80
N ALA A 54 8.88 -36.97 8.97
CA ALA A 54 9.67 -37.08 7.77
C ALA A 54 10.61 -35.87 7.72
N LYS A 55 11.88 -36.18 7.85
CA LYS A 55 12.97 -35.24 7.54
C LYS A 55 12.91 -35.01 6.05
N ASP A 56 12.73 -33.75 5.66
CA ASP A 56 13.15 -33.32 4.33
C ASP A 56 14.07 -32.11 4.46
N SER A 57 15.10 -32.18 3.69
CA SER A 57 16.32 -31.43 3.76
C SER A 57 16.21 -30.06 3.11
N GLY A 58 16.63 -29.03 3.85
CA GLY A 58 17.41 -27.93 3.30
C GLY A 58 16.69 -26.90 2.44
N ASN A 59 16.14 -25.87 3.11
CA ASN A 59 16.36 -24.50 2.67
C ASN A 59 16.17 -23.55 3.87
N ALA A 60 17.05 -22.55 4.01
CA ALA A 60 17.11 -21.65 5.14
C ALA A 60 15.76 -20.94 5.32
N ASN A 61 14.90 -21.50 6.15
CA ASN A 61 13.73 -20.83 6.69
C ASN A 61 14.24 -20.05 7.90
N GLU A 62 14.76 -18.83 7.68
CA GLU A 62 14.87 -17.85 8.74
C GLU A 62 13.48 -17.79 9.37
N ALA A 63 13.41 -18.04 10.69
CA ALA A 63 12.14 -18.07 11.40
C ALA A 63 11.47 -16.70 11.24
N ARG A 64 10.46 -16.64 10.39
CA ARG A 64 9.72 -15.39 10.10
C ARG A 64 9.18 -14.85 11.40
N SER A 65 9.39 -13.56 11.66
CA SER A 65 8.90 -12.94 12.88
C SER A 65 7.38 -13.02 13.01
N ALA A 66 6.88 -12.92 14.22
CA ALA A 66 5.46 -12.91 14.50
C ALA A 66 4.76 -11.70 13.83
N VAL A 67 5.42 -10.54 13.82
CA VAL A 67 4.97 -9.32 13.11
C VAL A 67 4.82 -9.58 11.61
N PHE A 68 5.85 -10.13 10.97
CA PHE A 68 5.81 -10.49 9.55
C PHE A 68 4.65 -11.44 9.24
N THR A 69 4.50 -12.47 10.06
CA THR A 69 3.45 -13.48 9.89
C THR A 69 2.06 -12.90 10.08
N ALA A 70 1.88 -11.95 11.02
CA ALA A 70 0.61 -11.27 11.25
C ALA A 70 0.19 -10.44 10.04
N VAL A 71 1.10 -9.70 9.43
CA VAL A 71 0.83 -8.96 8.18
C VAL A 71 0.54 -9.91 7.03
N LEU A 72 1.38 -10.93 6.82
CA LEU A 72 1.20 -11.90 5.74
C LEU A 72 -0.19 -12.56 5.79
N LYS A 73 -0.66 -12.91 6.97
CA LYS A 73 -1.97 -13.54 7.18
C LYS A 73 -3.15 -12.55 7.31
N GLY A 74 -2.89 -11.26 7.31
CA GLY A 74 -3.91 -10.24 7.51
C GLY A 74 -4.53 -10.24 8.92
N ASN A 75 -3.75 -10.62 9.94
CA ASN A 75 -4.24 -10.78 11.31
C ASN A 75 -4.24 -9.46 12.09
N LYS A 76 -5.19 -8.58 11.77
CA LYS A 76 -5.33 -7.24 12.35
C LYS A 76 -5.45 -7.25 13.88
N ASN A 77 -6.07 -8.29 14.47
CA ASN A 77 -6.35 -8.32 15.90
C ASN A 77 -5.10 -8.59 16.76
N HIS A 78 -4.08 -9.22 16.20
CA HIS A 78 -2.87 -9.61 16.92
C HIS A 78 -1.65 -8.73 16.56
N ILE A 79 -1.71 -7.96 15.50
CA ILE A 79 -0.55 -7.19 15.02
C ILE A 79 0.02 -6.24 16.10
N LEU A 80 -0.84 -5.57 16.87
CA LEU A 80 -0.39 -4.64 17.91
C LEU A 80 0.33 -5.36 19.06
N ASP A 81 -0.11 -6.55 19.43
CA ASP A 81 0.52 -7.34 20.48
C ASP A 81 1.90 -7.81 20.02
N GLU A 82 2.02 -8.25 18.77
CA GLU A 82 3.29 -8.67 18.18
C GLU A 82 4.28 -7.51 18.02
N VAL A 83 3.79 -6.33 17.59
CA VAL A 83 4.61 -5.11 17.49
C VAL A 83 5.11 -4.68 18.89
N LYS A 84 4.24 -4.67 19.90
CA LYS A 84 4.64 -4.35 21.27
C LYS A 84 5.67 -5.33 21.80
N HIS A 85 5.48 -6.62 21.55
CA HIS A 85 6.43 -7.65 21.97
C HIS A 85 7.81 -7.45 21.30
N ALA A 86 7.85 -7.11 20.01
CA ALA A 86 9.09 -6.81 19.31
C ALA A 86 9.80 -5.59 19.91
N LEU A 87 9.06 -4.51 20.22
CA LEU A 87 9.60 -3.33 20.93
C LEU A 87 10.13 -3.68 22.32
N ASP A 88 9.40 -4.50 23.09
CA ASP A 88 9.78 -4.94 24.45
C ASP A 88 11.03 -5.84 24.41
N THR A 89 11.30 -6.54 23.33
CA THR A 89 12.51 -7.35 23.09
C THR A 89 13.69 -6.54 22.60
N GLY A 90 13.51 -5.23 22.38
CA GLY A 90 14.57 -4.28 22.06
C GLY A 90 14.71 -3.93 20.57
N GLU A 91 13.78 -4.37 19.73
CA GLU A 91 13.73 -3.89 18.35
C GLU A 91 13.28 -2.43 18.30
N THR A 92 13.86 -1.64 17.41
CA THR A 92 13.43 -0.26 17.19
C THR A 92 12.20 -0.22 16.26
N PRO A 93 11.40 0.87 16.27
CA PRO A 93 10.35 1.06 15.29
C PRO A 93 10.82 0.91 13.84
N ASP A 94 12.03 1.41 13.53
CA ASP A 94 12.67 1.30 12.22
C ASP A 94 12.99 -0.15 11.85
N ASP A 95 13.50 -0.95 12.79
CA ASP A 95 13.78 -2.38 12.58
C ASP A 95 12.50 -3.14 12.26
N ILE A 96 11.41 -2.85 13.00
CA ILE A 96 10.12 -3.49 12.79
C ILE A 96 9.55 -3.15 11.40
N ILE A 97 9.63 -1.88 11.00
CA ILE A 97 9.12 -1.45 9.69
C ILE A 97 9.93 -2.07 8.57
N ASN A 98 11.24 -1.88 8.59
CA ASN A 98 12.12 -2.30 7.49
C ASN A 98 12.39 -3.81 7.49
N GLY A 99 12.49 -4.42 8.68
CA GLY A 99 12.79 -5.84 8.83
C GLY A 99 11.57 -6.75 8.72
N HIS A 100 10.36 -6.26 9.03
CA HIS A 100 9.18 -7.12 9.13
C HIS A 100 8.00 -6.65 8.30
N LEU A 101 7.56 -5.38 8.44
CA LEU A 101 6.33 -4.91 7.79
C LEU A 101 6.49 -4.79 6.27
N ILE A 102 7.57 -4.15 5.80
CA ILE A 102 7.84 -3.97 4.37
C ILE A 102 8.11 -5.31 3.66
N PRO A 103 8.96 -6.20 4.19
CA PRO A 103 9.13 -7.52 3.58
C PRO A 103 7.84 -8.34 3.52
N ALA A 104 6.98 -8.24 4.55
CA ALA A 104 5.72 -8.96 4.58
C ALA A 104 4.74 -8.47 3.50
N ILE A 105 4.57 -7.16 3.33
CA ILE A 105 3.64 -6.63 2.32
C ILE A 105 4.16 -6.85 0.90
N ASN A 106 5.47 -6.84 0.71
CA ASN A 106 6.07 -7.20 -0.58
C ASN A 106 5.80 -8.67 -0.93
N GLU A 107 5.93 -9.60 0.03
CA GLU A 107 5.58 -11.02 -0.19
C GLU A 107 4.08 -11.17 -0.48
N VAL A 108 3.21 -10.40 0.18
CA VAL A 108 1.76 -10.37 -0.12
C VAL A 108 1.52 -9.95 -1.57
N GLY A 109 2.21 -8.91 -2.04
CA GLY A 109 2.16 -8.47 -3.44
C GLY A 109 2.58 -9.58 -4.41
N GLU A 110 3.71 -10.24 -4.14
CA GLU A 110 4.17 -11.37 -4.95
C GLU A 110 3.18 -12.56 -4.96
N LEU A 111 2.56 -12.85 -3.81
CA LEU A 111 1.56 -13.92 -3.72
C LEU A 111 0.28 -13.56 -4.49
N PHE A 112 -0.07 -12.30 -4.53
CA PHE A 112 -1.18 -11.78 -5.33
C PHE A 112 -0.86 -11.89 -6.82
N ASP A 113 0.31 -11.45 -7.27
CA ASP A 113 0.75 -11.55 -8.67
C ASP A 113 0.82 -13.01 -9.16
N LYS A 114 1.26 -13.91 -8.27
CA LYS A 114 1.28 -15.37 -8.52
C LYS A 114 -0.10 -16.04 -8.39
N GLN A 115 -1.18 -15.27 -8.20
CA GLN A 115 -2.56 -15.74 -8.01
C GLN A 115 -2.73 -16.74 -6.85
N LYS A 116 -1.84 -16.71 -5.86
CA LYS A 116 -1.95 -17.47 -4.61
C LYS A 116 -2.76 -16.73 -3.56
N TYR A 117 -2.71 -15.41 -3.56
CA TYR A 117 -3.55 -14.51 -2.78
C TYR A 117 -4.55 -13.83 -3.70
N PHE A 118 -5.72 -13.50 -3.15
CA PHE A 118 -6.77 -12.77 -3.82
C PHE A 118 -6.96 -11.40 -3.16
N LEU A 119 -7.73 -10.54 -3.80
CA LEU A 119 -7.96 -9.16 -3.32
C LEU A 119 -8.36 -9.07 -1.83
N PRO A 120 -9.21 -9.94 -1.26
CA PRO A 120 -9.52 -9.88 0.17
C PRO A 120 -8.30 -10.07 1.09
N GLN A 121 -7.38 -10.99 0.75
CA GLN A 121 -6.15 -11.20 1.52
C GLN A 121 -5.21 -10.00 1.39
N LEU A 122 -5.05 -9.44 0.19
CA LEU A 122 -4.26 -8.24 -0.03
C LEU A 122 -4.77 -7.06 0.82
N ILE A 123 -6.09 -6.81 0.80
CA ILE A 123 -6.72 -5.75 1.60
C ILE A 123 -6.55 -6.01 3.10
N SER A 124 -6.74 -7.27 3.55
CA SER A 124 -6.58 -7.63 4.96
C SER A 124 -5.15 -7.41 5.44
N SER A 125 -4.15 -7.82 4.66
CA SER A 125 -2.73 -7.62 4.96
C SER A 125 -2.36 -6.14 4.99
N ALA A 126 -2.82 -5.36 4.01
CA ALA A 126 -2.58 -3.92 3.96
C ALA A 126 -3.21 -3.18 5.16
N ASN A 127 -4.44 -3.53 5.54
CA ASN A 127 -5.08 -2.97 6.74
C ASN A 127 -4.35 -3.38 8.03
N THR A 128 -3.83 -4.60 8.10
CA THR A 128 -3.03 -5.07 9.24
C THR A 128 -1.73 -4.28 9.35
N MET A 129 -1.02 -4.08 8.26
CA MET A 129 0.17 -3.25 8.21
C MET A 129 -0.13 -1.80 8.62
N LYS A 130 -1.22 -1.22 8.11
CA LYS A 130 -1.64 0.15 8.46
C LYS A 130 -1.77 0.34 9.98
N VAL A 131 -2.40 -0.60 10.67
CA VAL A 131 -2.56 -0.54 12.14
C VAL A 131 -1.21 -0.56 12.86
N ALA A 132 -0.26 -1.39 12.40
CA ALA A 132 1.09 -1.41 12.96
C ALA A 132 1.81 -0.07 12.76
N ILE A 133 1.72 0.50 11.57
CA ILE A 133 2.33 1.78 11.21
C ILE A 133 1.76 2.92 12.06
N GLU A 134 0.43 3.03 12.17
CA GLU A 134 -0.23 4.06 12.98
C GLU A 134 0.22 4.01 14.45
N TYR A 135 0.54 2.83 14.96
CA TYR A 135 1.08 2.65 16.30
C TYR A 135 2.56 3.04 16.42
N LEU A 136 3.38 2.72 15.41
CA LEU A 136 4.81 2.98 15.41
C LEU A 136 5.17 4.43 15.04
N GLU A 137 4.35 5.10 14.21
CA GLU A 137 4.62 6.44 13.68
C GLU A 137 4.97 7.48 14.77
N PRO A 138 4.27 7.56 15.93
CA PRO A 138 4.65 8.48 17.00
C PRO A 138 5.99 8.17 17.68
N MET A 139 6.48 6.92 17.55
CA MET A 139 7.72 6.43 18.16
C MET A 139 8.92 6.53 17.22
N LEU A 140 8.66 6.70 15.91
CA LEU A 140 9.71 6.98 14.94
C LEU A 140 10.40 8.27 15.38
N ALA A 141 11.69 8.19 15.67
CA ALA A 141 12.45 9.35 16.09
C ALA A 141 12.24 10.45 15.05
N ARG A 142 11.69 11.58 15.48
CA ARG A 142 11.85 12.82 14.73
C ARG A 142 13.35 13.03 14.69
N SER A 143 13.94 12.75 13.55
CA SER A 143 15.34 13.08 13.34
C SER A 143 15.46 14.57 13.66
N ASP A 144 16.23 14.95 14.69
CA ASP A 144 16.60 16.34 14.96
C ASP A 144 17.44 16.95 13.81
N LYS A 145 17.64 16.19 12.75
CA LYS A 145 18.26 16.63 11.51
C LYS A 145 17.21 17.36 10.67
N GLU A 146 17.63 18.49 10.10
CA GLU A 146 16.82 19.15 9.08
C GLU A 146 16.39 18.13 8.01
N PRO A 147 15.13 18.16 7.58
CA PRO A 147 14.67 17.22 6.56
C PRO A 147 15.47 17.40 5.27
N LYS A 148 15.76 16.30 4.58
CA LYS A 148 16.49 16.31 3.30
C LYS A 148 15.85 17.24 2.27
N ALA A 149 14.53 17.16 2.15
CA ALA A 149 13.72 18.02 1.29
C ALA A 149 12.23 17.91 1.70
N THR A 150 11.42 18.87 1.23
CA THR A 150 9.95 18.81 1.33
C THR A 150 9.37 18.16 0.07
N LEU A 151 8.46 17.21 0.25
CA LEU A 151 7.73 16.54 -0.81
C LEU A 151 6.22 16.68 -0.59
N VAL A 152 5.46 16.82 -1.67
CA VAL A 152 3.99 16.76 -1.66
C VAL A 152 3.57 15.47 -2.34
N VAL A 153 2.71 14.69 -1.69
CA VAL A 153 2.22 13.41 -2.21
C VAL A 153 0.71 13.38 -2.21
N ALA A 154 0.11 12.92 -3.30
CA ALA A 154 -1.35 12.85 -3.45
C ALA A 154 -1.78 11.66 -4.31
N THR A 155 -2.97 11.14 -4.04
CA THR A 155 -3.73 10.36 -5.02
C THR A 155 -4.57 11.33 -5.83
N VAL A 156 -4.47 11.25 -7.15
CA VAL A 156 -5.07 12.23 -8.08
C VAL A 156 -6.58 12.27 -8.02
N GLU A 157 -7.16 13.34 -8.54
CA GLU A 157 -8.61 13.57 -8.60
C GLU A 157 -9.36 12.39 -9.22
N GLY A 158 -10.47 12.00 -8.59
CA GLY A 158 -11.31 10.86 -9.00
C GLY A 158 -10.79 9.50 -8.55
N ASP A 159 -9.60 9.42 -7.93
CA ASP A 159 -9.04 8.17 -7.41
C ASP A 159 -9.02 8.14 -5.88
N ILE A 160 -9.59 7.07 -5.31
CA ILE A 160 -9.69 6.88 -3.85
C ILE A 160 -8.73 5.84 -3.31
N HIS A 161 -7.91 5.23 -4.17
CA HIS A 161 -7.01 4.14 -3.82
C HIS A 161 -5.68 4.71 -3.30
N ASP A 162 -5.49 4.74 -1.99
CA ASP A 162 -4.36 5.39 -1.33
C ASP A 162 -3.41 4.46 -0.58
N ILE A 163 -3.66 3.14 -0.57
CA ILE A 163 -2.83 2.18 0.17
C ILE A 163 -1.38 2.23 -0.29
N GLY A 164 -1.14 2.18 -1.60
CA GLY A 164 0.21 2.26 -2.18
C GLY A 164 0.88 3.60 -1.87
N LYS A 165 0.13 4.70 -2.00
CA LYS A 165 0.59 6.05 -1.67
C LYS A 165 1.00 6.16 -0.18
N ASN A 166 0.19 5.63 0.73
CA ASN A 166 0.48 5.69 2.16
C ASN A 166 1.76 4.93 2.52
N LEU A 167 2.05 3.83 1.82
CA LEU A 167 3.32 3.11 1.96
C LEU A 167 4.51 3.96 1.46
N VAL A 168 4.35 4.63 0.31
CA VAL A 168 5.37 5.56 -0.22
C VAL A 168 5.62 6.69 0.77
N VAL A 169 4.57 7.34 1.28
CA VAL A 169 4.67 8.43 2.27
C VAL A 169 5.43 7.97 3.52
N LEU A 170 5.09 6.79 4.02
CA LEU A 170 5.77 6.23 5.18
C LEU A 170 7.28 6.04 4.93
N MET A 171 7.63 5.40 3.82
CA MET A 171 9.02 5.16 3.49
C MET A 171 9.79 6.45 3.31
N LEU A 172 9.25 7.43 2.57
CA LEU A 172 9.90 8.72 2.39
C LEU A 172 10.13 9.45 3.73
N LYS A 173 9.13 9.45 4.63
CA LYS A 173 9.30 10.01 5.99
C LYS A 173 10.41 9.29 6.75
N ASN A 174 10.48 7.96 6.67
CA ASN A 174 11.51 7.16 7.33
C ASN A 174 12.93 7.44 6.79
N TYR A 175 13.03 7.75 5.51
CA TYR A 175 14.30 8.16 4.88
C TYR A 175 14.69 9.63 5.13
N GLY A 176 13.94 10.35 5.98
CA GLY A 176 14.27 11.70 6.43
C GLY A 176 13.71 12.83 5.57
N TYR A 177 12.69 12.56 4.77
CA TYR A 177 11.98 13.58 4.01
C TYR A 177 10.82 14.19 4.81
N HIS A 178 10.59 15.49 4.62
CA HIS A 178 9.35 16.13 5.08
C HIS A 178 8.26 15.91 4.04
N VAL A 179 7.31 15.00 4.33
CA VAL A 179 6.26 14.62 3.38
C VAL A 179 4.93 15.21 3.80
N ILE A 180 4.35 16.04 2.92
CA ILE A 180 3.01 16.60 3.02
C ILE A 180 2.09 15.68 2.22
N ASP A 181 1.29 14.87 2.91
CA ASP A 181 0.32 13.98 2.31
C ASP A 181 -1.02 14.69 2.18
N LEU A 182 -1.46 14.95 0.96
CA LEU A 182 -2.75 15.59 0.66
C LEU A 182 -3.94 14.61 0.66
N GLY A 183 -3.66 13.31 0.83
CA GLY A 183 -4.69 12.29 0.82
C GLY A 183 -5.05 11.81 -0.57
N LYS A 184 -6.34 11.58 -0.78
CA LYS A 184 -6.90 11.00 -2.01
C LYS A 184 -7.93 11.93 -2.64
N ASP A 185 -8.22 11.71 -3.94
CA ASP A 185 -9.18 12.52 -4.71
C ASP A 185 -8.81 14.01 -4.69
N VAL A 186 -7.52 14.29 -4.99
CA VAL A 186 -6.96 15.64 -4.83
C VAL A 186 -6.88 16.34 -6.18
N PRO A 187 -7.52 17.52 -6.34
CA PRO A 187 -7.44 18.30 -7.56
C PRO A 187 -6.01 18.79 -7.87
N ALA A 188 -5.68 18.90 -9.16
CA ALA A 188 -4.37 19.33 -9.63
C ALA A 188 -3.94 20.71 -9.07
N ASP A 189 -4.88 21.67 -9.01
CA ASP A 189 -4.62 23.00 -8.45
C ASP A 189 -4.12 22.94 -7.02
N LEU A 190 -4.77 22.13 -6.17
CA LEU A 190 -4.39 22.01 -4.77
C LEU A 190 -3.02 21.37 -4.61
N ILE A 191 -2.69 20.38 -5.46
CA ILE A 191 -1.37 19.72 -5.44
C ILE A 191 -0.27 20.74 -5.76
N VAL A 192 -0.43 21.45 -6.87
CA VAL A 192 0.60 22.41 -7.35
C VAL A 192 0.70 23.63 -6.44
N ASP A 193 -0.43 24.19 -5.99
CA ASP A 193 -0.43 25.31 -5.05
C ASP A 193 0.27 24.96 -3.73
N THR A 194 0.01 23.73 -3.20
CA THR A 194 0.70 23.28 -2.00
C THR A 194 2.20 23.11 -2.24
N ALA A 195 2.57 22.50 -3.37
CA ALA A 195 4.00 22.33 -3.70
C ALA A 195 4.73 23.65 -3.81
N MET A 196 4.14 24.66 -4.44
CA MET A 196 4.73 26.00 -4.55
C MET A 196 4.81 26.70 -3.19
N LYS A 197 3.73 26.67 -2.40
CA LYS A 197 3.66 27.29 -1.07
C LYS A 197 4.70 26.73 -0.11
N GLU A 198 4.86 25.42 -0.10
CA GLU A 198 5.74 24.71 0.82
C GLU A 198 7.17 24.51 0.25
N ASN A 199 7.47 25.11 -0.92
CA ASN A 199 8.75 24.96 -1.64
C ASN A 199 9.13 23.47 -1.79
N ALA A 200 8.16 22.64 -2.16
CA ALA A 200 8.41 21.21 -2.35
C ALA A 200 9.37 21.00 -3.54
N ARG A 201 10.31 20.08 -3.34
CA ARG A 201 11.27 19.67 -4.38
C ARG A 201 10.72 18.55 -5.28
N VAL A 202 9.78 17.76 -4.75
CA VAL A 202 9.17 16.65 -5.49
C VAL A 202 7.66 16.63 -5.22
N ILE A 203 6.90 16.35 -6.27
CA ILE A 203 5.48 16.00 -6.23
C ILE A 203 5.35 14.52 -6.58
N GLY A 204 4.82 13.71 -5.65
CA GLY A 204 4.52 12.30 -5.86
C GLY A 204 3.04 12.09 -6.17
N LEU A 205 2.72 11.48 -7.31
CA LEU A 205 1.35 11.22 -7.73
C LEU A 205 1.04 9.73 -7.76
N SER A 206 -0.12 9.34 -7.26
CA SER A 206 -0.61 7.96 -7.29
C SER A 206 -1.95 7.87 -8.02
N ALA A 207 -2.10 6.84 -8.85
CA ALA A 207 -3.38 6.42 -9.42
C ALA A 207 -3.42 4.90 -9.60
N LEU A 208 -4.56 4.29 -9.29
CA LEU A 208 -4.75 2.84 -9.47
C LEU A 208 -5.48 2.49 -10.76
N MET A 209 -6.32 3.42 -11.29
CA MET A 209 -7.20 3.16 -12.41
C MET A 209 -6.71 3.85 -13.70
N THR A 210 -6.91 3.19 -14.82
CA THR A 210 -6.61 3.77 -16.15
C THR A 210 -7.48 5.00 -16.47
N THR A 211 -8.66 5.10 -15.86
CA THR A 211 -9.56 6.25 -16.01
C THR A 211 -9.09 7.50 -15.27
N THR A 212 -8.31 7.33 -14.20
CA THR A 212 -7.81 8.43 -13.36
C THR A 212 -6.34 8.78 -13.65
N MET A 213 -5.58 7.88 -14.28
CA MET A 213 -4.16 8.14 -14.59
C MET A 213 -3.94 9.41 -15.42
N MET A 214 -4.88 9.78 -16.29
CA MET A 214 -4.79 10.99 -17.10
C MET A 214 -4.78 12.27 -16.24
N ARG A 215 -5.29 12.25 -15.02
CA ARG A 215 -5.19 13.38 -14.07
C ARG A 215 -3.75 13.69 -13.67
N MET A 216 -2.84 12.73 -13.76
CA MET A 216 -1.42 12.98 -13.57
C MET A 216 -0.87 13.94 -14.63
N LYS A 217 -1.32 13.80 -15.88
CA LYS A 217 -0.96 14.71 -16.96
C LYS A 217 -1.41 16.13 -16.66
N ASP A 218 -2.64 16.31 -16.16
CA ASP A 218 -3.17 17.62 -15.78
C ASP A 218 -2.23 18.30 -14.75
N VAL A 219 -1.72 17.55 -13.77
CA VAL A 219 -0.76 18.07 -12.78
C VAL A 219 0.57 18.43 -13.42
N VAL A 220 1.13 17.58 -14.28
CA VAL A 220 2.41 17.85 -14.98
C VAL A 220 2.32 19.10 -15.86
N GLU A 221 1.21 19.27 -16.58
CA GLU A 221 0.97 20.46 -17.39
C GLU A 221 0.86 21.72 -16.51
N LEU A 222 0.14 21.64 -15.41
CA LEU A 222 -0.04 22.76 -14.49
C LEU A 222 1.27 23.16 -13.78
N VAL A 223 2.12 22.18 -13.42
CA VAL A 223 3.47 22.42 -12.88
C VAL A 223 4.29 23.27 -13.86
N LYS A 224 4.25 22.92 -15.14
CA LYS A 224 4.96 23.67 -16.20
C LYS A 224 4.34 25.05 -16.44
N GLU A 225 3.02 25.15 -16.50
CA GLU A 225 2.28 26.40 -16.70
C GLU A 225 2.56 27.43 -15.61
N ARG A 226 2.59 26.98 -14.34
CA ARG A 226 2.80 27.85 -13.18
C ARG A 226 4.28 28.10 -12.85
N GLY A 227 5.20 27.49 -13.60
CA GLY A 227 6.63 27.61 -13.34
C GLY A 227 7.06 27.00 -11.99
N CYS A 228 6.34 25.98 -11.52
CA CYS A 228 6.73 25.24 -10.34
C CYS A 228 7.99 24.41 -10.66
N THR A 229 8.99 24.49 -9.78
CA THR A 229 10.29 23.81 -9.98
C THR A 229 10.32 22.40 -9.44
N ALA A 230 9.25 21.96 -8.79
CA ALA A 230 9.18 20.60 -8.23
C ALA A 230 9.22 19.54 -9.32
N LYS A 231 9.99 18.48 -9.11
CA LYS A 231 10.02 17.29 -9.95
C LYS A 231 8.75 16.47 -9.75
N VAL A 232 8.19 15.94 -10.83
CA VAL A 232 6.97 15.11 -10.75
C VAL A 232 7.31 13.64 -10.92
N VAL A 233 7.06 12.85 -9.86
CA VAL A 233 7.21 11.39 -9.84
C VAL A 233 5.85 10.75 -9.80
N ILE A 234 5.63 9.73 -10.62
CA ILE A 234 4.35 9.04 -10.71
C ILE A 234 4.48 7.55 -10.39
N GLY A 235 3.41 6.96 -9.86
CA GLY A 235 3.36 5.54 -9.56
C GLY A 235 1.93 5.05 -9.35
N GLY A 236 1.78 3.73 -9.25
CA GLY A 236 0.50 3.06 -9.07
C GLY A 236 0.33 1.87 -10.02
N ALA A 237 -0.63 0.99 -9.72
CA ALA A 237 -0.74 -0.29 -10.41
C ALA A 237 -1.08 -0.20 -11.91
N ALA A 238 -1.73 0.89 -12.35
CA ALA A 238 -2.03 1.12 -13.76
C ALA A 238 -0.95 1.94 -14.49
N ILE A 239 0.09 2.39 -13.77
CA ILE A 239 1.09 3.32 -14.29
C ILE A 239 2.29 2.54 -14.84
N THR A 240 2.85 3.07 -15.93
CA THR A 240 4.03 2.50 -16.60
C THR A 240 5.08 3.58 -16.84
N GLU A 241 6.33 3.17 -17.03
CA GLU A 241 7.42 4.07 -17.39
C GLU A 241 7.13 4.82 -18.71
N SER A 242 6.61 4.13 -19.72
CA SER A 242 6.23 4.74 -20.99
C SER A 242 5.15 5.82 -20.84
N PHE A 243 4.22 5.65 -19.91
CA PHE A 243 3.22 6.68 -19.61
C PHE A 243 3.87 7.91 -18.91
N ALA A 244 4.84 7.70 -18.00
CA ALA A 244 5.58 8.79 -17.41
C ALA A 244 6.31 9.64 -18.46
N GLU A 245 6.98 8.98 -19.40
CA GLU A 245 7.63 9.63 -20.53
C GLU A 245 6.63 10.39 -21.41
N GLU A 246 5.50 9.77 -21.75
CA GLU A 246 4.45 10.36 -22.59
C GLU A 246 3.90 11.68 -22.02
N ILE A 247 3.62 11.73 -20.71
CA ILE A 247 3.10 12.94 -20.05
C ILE A 247 4.20 13.92 -19.66
N GLY A 248 5.47 13.53 -19.75
CA GLY A 248 6.63 14.32 -19.39
C GLY A 248 6.79 14.51 -17.89
N ALA A 249 6.52 13.45 -17.10
CA ALA A 249 6.89 13.34 -15.71
C ALA A 249 8.40 13.12 -15.57
N ASP A 250 8.99 13.51 -14.44
CA ASP A 250 10.42 13.39 -14.19
C ASP A 250 10.85 11.97 -13.81
N GLY A 251 9.90 11.12 -13.42
CA GLY A 251 10.20 9.73 -13.14
C GLY A 251 8.99 8.87 -12.79
N TYR A 252 9.20 7.56 -12.87
CA TYR A 252 8.24 6.51 -12.53
C TYR A 252 8.84 5.58 -11.49
N SER A 253 8.03 5.15 -10.54
CA SER A 253 8.37 4.10 -9.60
C SER A 253 7.26 3.05 -9.51
N LYS A 254 7.64 1.78 -9.62
CA LYS A 254 6.70 0.66 -9.55
C LYS A 254 6.28 0.30 -8.13
N ASP A 255 7.12 0.65 -7.15
CA ASP A 255 6.89 0.35 -5.74
C ASP A 255 7.50 1.44 -4.83
N ALA A 256 7.22 1.33 -3.53
CA ALA A 256 7.63 2.33 -2.56
C ALA A 256 9.15 2.38 -2.32
N ALA A 257 9.84 1.25 -2.42
CA ALA A 257 11.30 1.19 -2.26
C ALA A 257 12.01 1.82 -3.45
N GLU A 258 11.51 1.60 -4.66
CA GLU A 258 12.02 2.23 -5.88
C GLU A 258 11.75 3.73 -5.89
N CYS A 259 10.60 4.16 -5.35
CA CYS A 259 10.27 5.59 -5.22
C CYS A 259 11.30 6.34 -4.39
N VAL A 260 11.74 5.80 -3.25
CA VAL A 260 12.77 6.43 -2.42
C VAL A 260 14.07 6.61 -3.19
N LYS A 261 14.55 5.58 -3.87
CA LYS A 261 15.78 5.65 -4.68
C LYS A 261 15.68 6.64 -5.83
N LEU A 262 14.51 6.73 -6.44
CA LEU A 262 14.25 7.69 -7.51
C LEU A 262 14.28 9.13 -6.97
N VAL A 263 13.65 9.38 -5.82
CA VAL A 263 13.66 10.70 -5.18
C VAL A 263 15.07 11.10 -4.75
N ASP A 264 15.84 10.20 -4.11
CA ASP A 264 17.23 10.47 -3.75
C ASP A 264 18.04 10.89 -4.99
N ARG A 265 17.93 10.14 -6.09
CA ARG A 265 18.62 10.44 -7.35
C ARG A 265 18.23 11.80 -7.95
N LEU A 266 16.92 12.09 -8.04
CA LEU A 266 16.44 13.36 -8.61
C LEU A 266 16.89 14.59 -7.82
N LEU A 267 17.12 14.44 -6.51
CA LEU A 267 17.58 15.53 -5.64
C LEU A 267 19.12 15.68 -5.63
N GLU A 268 19.86 14.63 -6.03
CA GLU A 268 21.33 14.68 -6.17
C GLU A 268 21.77 15.27 -7.51
N GLU A 269 20.95 15.22 -8.56
CA GLU A 269 21.23 15.71 -9.91
C GLU A 269 21.11 17.24 -10.05
N GLU A 270 20.71 17.95 -9.01
CA GLU A 270 20.65 19.43 -8.94
C GLU A 270 21.87 20.03 -8.22
#